data_f70804ad4e14a5473bdccfc0b23b618f
#
_entry.id   f70804ad4e14a5473bdccfc0b23b618f
#
_cell.length_a   1.000
_cell.length_b   1.000
_cell.length_c   1.000
_cell.angle_alpha   90.00
_cell.angle_beta   90.00
_cell.angle_gamma   90.00
#
_symmetry.space_group_name_H-M   'P 1'
#
loop_
_entity.id
_entity.type
_entity.pdbx_description
1 polymer ?
#
loop_
_entity_poly.entity_id
_entity_poly.type
_entity_poly.pdbx_seq_one_letter_code
_entity_poly.pdbx_strand_id
1 'polypeptide(L)'
;MFAKYWTYIKIIIDRMQLTSVFSNNQAIPSKFTCDGENVNPKLNISGIPTETKSLSLIIDDPDAPSGDFVHWVIWNIGAETTQIKENTNPAGAVVGKNDFGNNGYGGPCPPSGTHRYQFKVYALDKKLDLPAVSGKKELLAVMNGHILDQAQLTGIYGRIKI
;
A
#
# COMPACT_ATOMS: atom_id res chain seq x y z
N MET A 1 24.15 20.11 24.47
CA MET A 1 24.72 19.44 23.30
C MET A 1 24.02 18.11 22.99
N PHE A 2 23.57 17.34 23.99
CA PHE A 2 22.92 16.04 23.77
C PHE A 2 21.43 16.10 23.34
N ALA A 3 20.70 17.16 23.66
CA ALA A 3 19.26 17.28 23.35
C ALA A 3 18.95 17.30 21.84
N LYS A 4 19.83 17.87 21.00
CA LYS A 4 19.63 17.94 19.54
C LYS A 4 19.78 16.56 18.87
N TYR A 5 20.68 15.72 19.38
CA TYR A 5 20.88 14.38 18.84
C TYR A 5 19.73 13.45 19.18
N TRP A 6 19.16 13.56 20.38
CA TRP A 6 17.99 12.79 20.79
C TRP A 6 16.75 13.12 19.95
N THR A 7 16.54 14.40 19.63
CA THR A 7 15.43 14.83 18.78
C THR A 7 15.60 14.30 17.34
N TYR A 8 16.82 14.27 16.83
CA TYR A 8 17.12 13.78 15.49
C TYR A 8 16.94 12.25 15.39
N ILE A 9 17.39 11.51 16.39
CA ILE A 9 17.20 10.04 16.47
C ILE A 9 15.73 9.71 16.63
N LYS A 10 14.98 10.46 17.43
CA LYS A 10 13.54 10.27 17.61
C LYS A 10 12.77 10.49 16.31
N ILE A 11 13.14 11.51 15.52
CA ILE A 11 12.53 11.78 14.20
C ILE A 11 12.78 10.63 13.23
N ILE A 12 13.94 9.97 13.27
CA ILE A 12 14.28 8.85 12.38
C ILE A 12 13.53 7.56 12.80
N ILE A 13 13.34 7.37 14.11
CA ILE A 13 12.68 6.18 14.66
C ILE A 13 11.15 6.26 14.51
N ASP A 14 10.58 7.47 14.50
CA ASP A 14 9.14 7.69 14.48
C ASP A 14 8.54 7.80 13.06
N ARG A 15 9.30 7.58 11.98
CA ARG A 15 8.74 7.56 10.63
C ARG A 15 8.04 6.25 10.33
N MET A 16 6.92 6.37 9.61
CA MET A 16 6.22 5.19 9.12
C MET A 16 7.11 4.32 8.24
N GLN A 17 6.98 3.02 8.44
CA GLN A 17 7.64 2.01 7.60
C GLN A 17 6.63 0.97 7.16
N LEU A 18 6.80 0.48 5.94
CA LEU A 18 6.02 -0.60 5.35
C LEU A 18 6.97 -1.71 4.92
N THR A 19 6.75 -2.90 5.43
CA THR A 19 7.54 -4.10 5.08
C THR A 19 6.62 -5.26 4.71
N SER A 20 7.17 -6.25 4.04
CA SER A 20 6.46 -7.46 3.65
C SER A 20 7.42 -8.67 3.65
N VAL A 21 7.02 -9.76 3.00
CA VAL A 21 7.82 -10.97 2.85
C VAL A 21 8.91 -10.85 1.78
N PHE A 22 8.94 -9.72 1.07
CA PHE A 22 10.00 -9.37 0.13
C PHE A 22 10.63 -8.03 0.54
N SER A 23 11.89 -7.84 0.20
CA SER A 23 12.62 -6.59 0.49
C SER A 23 12.36 -5.55 -0.60
N ASN A 24 12.58 -4.27 -0.25
CA ASN A 24 12.41 -3.16 -1.19
C ASN A 24 13.26 -3.37 -2.46
N ASN A 25 12.65 -3.16 -3.62
CA ASN A 25 13.24 -3.36 -4.96
C ASN A 25 13.62 -4.82 -5.28
N GLN A 26 13.10 -5.78 -4.52
CA GLN A 26 13.31 -7.20 -4.77
C GLN A 26 12.05 -7.86 -5.36
N ALA A 27 12.20 -9.09 -5.83
CA ALA A 27 11.13 -9.83 -6.48
C ALA A 27 9.96 -10.14 -5.53
N ILE A 28 8.76 -9.88 -6.01
CA ILE A 28 7.54 -10.35 -5.36
C ILE A 28 7.39 -11.84 -5.64
N PRO A 29 7.22 -12.70 -4.62
CA PRO A 29 7.00 -14.12 -4.83
C PRO A 29 5.77 -14.39 -5.73
N SER A 30 5.87 -15.37 -6.61
CA SER A 30 4.82 -15.71 -7.58
C SER A 30 3.48 -16.04 -6.96
N LYS A 31 3.47 -16.50 -5.71
CA LYS A 31 2.25 -16.75 -4.93
C LYS A 31 1.29 -15.56 -4.94
N PHE A 32 1.81 -14.33 -4.89
CA PHE A 32 1.04 -13.09 -4.76
C PHE A 32 0.72 -12.46 -6.13
N THR A 33 0.92 -13.19 -7.20
CA THR A 33 0.76 -12.71 -8.57
C THR A 33 -0.26 -13.56 -9.33
N CYS A 34 -0.61 -13.14 -10.55
CA CYS A 34 -1.51 -13.90 -11.41
C CYS A 34 -0.97 -15.28 -11.82
N ASP A 35 0.32 -15.54 -11.61
CA ASP A 35 0.94 -16.84 -11.89
C ASP A 35 0.89 -17.79 -10.68
N GLY A 36 0.36 -17.36 -9.56
CA GLY A 36 0.19 -18.15 -8.33
C GLY A 36 -1.22 -18.04 -7.76
N GLU A 37 -1.31 -18.02 -6.44
CA GLU A 37 -2.61 -17.95 -5.74
C GLU A 37 -3.31 -16.62 -5.92
N ASN A 38 -2.57 -15.58 -6.32
CA ASN A 38 -3.10 -14.23 -6.56
C ASN A 38 -3.77 -13.62 -5.32
N VAL A 39 -3.13 -13.76 -4.19
CA VAL A 39 -3.58 -13.23 -2.90
C VAL A 39 -2.62 -12.14 -2.43
N ASN A 40 -3.10 -11.20 -1.61
CA ASN A 40 -2.23 -10.16 -1.08
C ASN A 40 -1.18 -10.73 -0.12
N PRO A 41 0.06 -10.24 -0.18
CA PRO A 41 1.07 -10.60 0.81
C PRO A 41 0.76 -9.96 2.16
N LYS A 42 1.36 -10.52 3.21
CA LYS A 42 1.36 -9.88 4.53
C LYS A 42 2.09 -8.54 4.46
N LEU A 43 1.49 -7.51 5.04
CA LEU A 43 2.09 -6.19 5.17
C LEU A 43 2.25 -5.83 6.65
N ASN A 44 3.42 -5.34 7.03
CA ASN A 44 3.68 -4.84 8.38
C ASN A 44 3.82 -3.32 8.31
N ILE A 45 3.15 -2.61 9.20
CA ILE A 45 3.14 -1.14 9.27
C ILE A 45 3.65 -0.75 10.66
N SER A 46 4.66 0.10 10.70
CA SER A 46 5.22 0.63 11.95
C SER A 46 5.41 2.13 11.89
N GLY A 47 5.63 2.76 13.03
CA GLY A 47 5.86 4.20 13.12
C GLY A 47 4.63 5.05 12.80
N ILE A 48 3.43 4.53 13.01
CA ILE A 48 2.18 5.26 12.75
C ILE A 48 2.09 6.45 13.72
N PRO A 49 1.89 7.70 13.22
CA PRO A 49 1.73 8.85 14.09
C PRO A 49 0.56 8.70 15.06
N THR A 50 0.72 9.22 16.29
CA THR A 50 -0.29 9.09 17.34
C THR A 50 -1.62 9.81 17.02
N GLU A 51 -1.58 10.85 16.19
CA GLU A 51 -2.75 11.62 15.77
C GLU A 51 -3.55 10.94 14.66
N THR A 52 -3.09 9.80 14.15
CA THR A 52 -3.73 9.08 13.04
C THR A 52 -5.13 8.63 13.41
N LYS A 53 -6.09 8.93 12.53
CA LYS A 53 -7.49 8.52 12.66
C LYS A 53 -7.85 7.34 11.77
N SER A 54 -7.15 7.19 10.64
CA SER A 54 -7.31 6.06 9.74
C SER A 54 -6.06 5.88 8.86
N LEU A 55 -5.93 4.69 8.28
CA LEU A 55 -4.92 4.42 7.27
C LEU A 55 -5.59 4.16 5.92
N SER A 56 -4.86 4.47 4.85
CA SER A 56 -5.22 4.10 3.48
C SER A 56 -4.06 3.37 2.82
N LEU A 57 -4.37 2.46 1.90
CA LEU A 57 -3.38 1.68 1.15
C LEU A 57 -3.68 1.78 -0.34
N ILE A 58 -2.65 2.01 -1.14
CA ILE A 58 -2.70 1.96 -2.60
C ILE A 58 -1.56 1.08 -3.09
N ILE A 59 -1.88 0.12 -3.95
CA ILE A 59 -0.89 -0.64 -4.70
C ILE A 59 -1.10 -0.35 -6.18
N ASP A 60 -0.05 0.15 -6.84
CA ASP A 60 -0.10 0.48 -8.26
C ASP A 60 1.18 0.08 -9.00
N ASP A 61 1.05 0.00 -10.33
CA ASP A 61 2.12 -0.32 -11.28
C ASP A 61 2.32 0.88 -12.21
N PRO A 62 3.39 1.67 -12.01
CA PRO A 62 3.67 2.83 -12.86
C PRO A 62 4.24 2.44 -14.24
N ASP A 63 4.60 1.18 -14.44
CA ASP A 63 5.24 0.68 -15.65
C ASP A 63 4.26 -0.02 -16.60
N ALA A 64 2.97 -0.02 -16.29
CA ALA A 64 1.94 -0.61 -17.13
C ALA A 64 1.87 0.08 -18.52
N PRO A 65 1.59 -0.66 -19.62
CA PRO A 65 1.62 -0.11 -20.98
C PRO A 65 0.73 1.11 -21.22
N SER A 66 -0.42 1.16 -20.55
CA SER A 66 -1.37 2.28 -20.67
C SER A 66 -1.19 3.38 -19.62
N GLY A 67 -0.11 3.33 -18.86
CA GLY A 67 0.16 4.22 -17.72
C GLY A 67 -0.08 3.50 -16.39
N ASP A 68 -0.27 4.29 -15.32
CA ASP A 68 -0.44 3.76 -13.99
C ASP A 68 -1.64 2.81 -13.88
N PHE A 69 -1.41 1.60 -13.36
CA PHE A 69 -2.44 0.58 -13.19
C PHE A 69 -2.62 0.27 -11.70
N VAL A 70 -3.86 0.37 -11.23
CA VAL A 70 -4.21 0.20 -9.82
C VAL A 70 -4.55 -1.25 -9.50
N HIS A 71 -3.81 -1.85 -8.57
CA HIS A 71 -3.96 -3.24 -8.15
C HIS A 71 -4.81 -3.41 -6.89
N TRP A 72 -4.76 -2.45 -5.96
CA TRP A 72 -5.52 -2.51 -4.71
C TRP A 72 -5.65 -1.13 -4.09
N VAL A 73 -6.84 -0.75 -3.65
CA VAL A 73 -7.09 0.48 -2.92
C VAL A 73 -8.00 0.20 -1.72
N ILE A 74 -7.59 0.68 -0.55
CA ILE A 74 -8.33 0.49 0.71
C ILE A 74 -8.23 1.79 1.50
N TRP A 75 -9.30 2.14 2.21
CA TRP A 75 -9.31 3.25 3.16
C TRP A 75 -10.10 2.92 4.40
N ASN A 76 -10.06 3.81 5.38
CA ASN A 76 -10.64 3.59 6.71
C ASN A 76 -10.12 2.31 7.38
N ILE A 77 -8.85 1.98 7.15
CA ILE A 77 -8.15 0.97 7.92
C ILE A 77 -7.95 1.54 9.33
N GLY A 78 -8.17 0.75 10.37
CA GLY A 78 -8.00 1.20 11.76
C GLY A 78 -6.60 1.76 12.01
N ALA A 79 -6.52 2.89 12.72
CA ALA A 79 -5.26 3.59 13.00
C ALA A 79 -4.26 2.76 13.82
N GLU A 80 -4.74 1.77 14.56
CA GLU A 80 -3.95 0.84 15.36
C GLU A 80 -3.44 -0.38 14.60
N THR A 81 -3.74 -0.48 13.31
CA THR A 81 -3.39 -1.64 12.48
C THR A 81 -1.89 -1.67 12.21
N THR A 82 -1.20 -2.66 12.74
CA THR A 82 0.23 -2.88 12.53
C THR A 82 0.52 -3.97 11.51
N GLN A 83 -0.49 -4.75 11.15
CA GLN A 83 -0.35 -5.84 10.18
C GLN A 83 -1.63 -6.04 9.37
N ILE A 84 -1.48 -6.15 8.06
CA ILE A 84 -2.50 -6.69 7.17
C ILE A 84 -2.07 -8.12 6.84
N LYS A 85 -2.89 -9.10 7.21
CA LYS A 85 -2.57 -10.51 7.02
C LYS A 85 -2.63 -10.88 5.54
N GLU A 86 -1.86 -11.90 5.17
CA GLU A 86 -1.94 -12.53 3.85
C GLU A 86 -3.38 -12.95 3.55
N ASN A 87 -3.80 -12.79 2.29
CA ASN A 87 -5.12 -13.18 1.78
C ASN A 87 -6.27 -12.64 2.65
N THR A 88 -6.19 -11.37 3.05
CA THR A 88 -7.17 -10.78 3.97
C THR A 88 -7.36 -9.30 3.65
N ASN A 89 -8.61 -8.83 3.63
CA ASN A 89 -8.92 -7.41 3.69
C ASN A 89 -8.96 -6.97 5.16
N PRO A 90 -8.42 -5.80 5.53
CA PRO A 90 -8.52 -5.31 6.89
C PRO A 90 -9.97 -5.18 7.36
N ALA A 91 -10.27 -5.70 8.56
CA ALA A 91 -11.62 -5.64 9.11
C ALA A 91 -12.10 -4.19 9.27
N GLY A 92 -13.34 -3.92 8.87
CA GLY A 92 -13.97 -2.60 8.97
C GLY A 92 -13.51 -1.58 7.94
N ALA A 93 -12.50 -1.89 7.13
CA ALA A 93 -12.03 -1.01 6.06
C ALA A 93 -12.94 -1.07 4.83
N VAL A 94 -12.85 -0.04 4.00
CA VAL A 94 -13.54 0.00 2.70
C VAL A 94 -12.55 -0.37 1.61
N VAL A 95 -12.87 -1.40 0.83
CA VAL A 95 -12.08 -1.82 -0.32
C VAL A 95 -12.67 -1.18 -1.57
N GLY A 96 -11.88 -0.32 -2.22
CA GLY A 96 -12.28 0.38 -3.43
C GLY A 96 -12.07 -0.42 -4.69
N LYS A 97 -12.33 0.21 -5.82
CA LYS A 97 -12.26 -0.42 -7.14
C LYS A 97 -10.84 -0.36 -7.70
N ASN A 98 -10.30 -1.52 -8.07
CA ASN A 98 -9.04 -1.61 -8.80
C ASN A 98 -9.27 -1.52 -10.32
N ASP A 99 -8.19 -1.50 -11.08
CA ASP A 99 -8.29 -1.38 -12.55
C ASP A 99 -8.59 -2.70 -13.27
N PHE A 100 -8.67 -3.80 -12.54
CA PHE A 100 -9.28 -5.04 -13.05
C PHE A 100 -10.82 -4.99 -13.01
N GLY A 101 -11.41 -3.96 -12.42
CA GLY A 101 -12.86 -3.82 -12.26
C GLY A 101 -13.42 -4.48 -11.01
N ASN A 102 -12.60 -4.87 -10.06
CA ASN A 102 -12.98 -5.57 -8.83
C ASN A 102 -12.69 -4.73 -7.58
N ASN A 103 -13.39 -5.05 -6.50
CA ASN A 103 -13.11 -4.51 -5.17
C ASN A 103 -12.27 -5.52 -4.40
N GLY A 104 -10.95 -5.44 -4.53
CA GLY A 104 -10.03 -6.38 -3.92
C GLY A 104 -8.62 -6.24 -4.44
N TYR A 105 -7.77 -7.17 -4.02
CA TYR A 105 -6.41 -7.31 -4.49
C TYR A 105 -6.38 -8.02 -5.85
N GLY A 106 -5.72 -7.40 -6.82
CA GLY A 106 -5.30 -8.06 -8.05
C GLY A 106 -3.78 -8.01 -8.13
N GLY A 107 -3.13 -9.16 -8.22
CA GLY A 107 -1.68 -9.26 -8.17
C GLY A 107 -0.98 -8.82 -9.44
N PRO A 108 0.36 -8.68 -9.38
CA PRO A 108 1.19 -8.44 -10.54
C PRO A 108 0.93 -9.40 -11.68
N CYS A 109 0.72 -8.86 -12.88
CA CYS A 109 0.47 -9.64 -14.09
C CYS A 109 1.00 -8.90 -15.33
N PRO A 110 2.31 -8.58 -15.38
CA PRO A 110 2.85 -7.77 -16.46
C PRO A 110 2.77 -8.53 -17.77
N PRO A 111 2.29 -7.88 -18.87
CA PRO A 111 2.18 -8.55 -20.17
C PRO A 111 3.56 -8.84 -20.78
N SER A 112 4.57 -8.04 -20.43
CA SER A 112 5.95 -8.22 -20.89
C SER A 112 6.92 -7.49 -19.96
N GLY A 113 8.16 -7.98 -19.89
CA GLY A 113 9.23 -7.37 -19.11
C GLY A 113 9.00 -7.46 -17.60
N THR A 114 9.74 -6.63 -16.87
CA THR A 114 9.68 -6.53 -15.42
C THR A 114 9.10 -5.18 -15.04
N HIS A 115 8.04 -5.19 -14.23
CA HIS A 115 7.39 -3.99 -13.73
C HIS A 115 7.68 -3.78 -12.25
N ARG A 116 7.55 -2.53 -11.82
CA ARG A 116 7.56 -2.13 -10.41
C ARG A 116 6.14 -2.10 -9.88
N TYR A 117 5.97 -2.55 -8.65
CA TYR A 117 4.70 -2.50 -7.94
C TYR A 117 4.93 -1.72 -6.66
N GLN A 118 4.26 -0.58 -6.54
CA GLN A 118 4.44 0.34 -5.43
C GLN A 118 3.33 0.13 -4.40
N PHE A 119 3.71 -0.33 -3.22
CA PHE A 119 2.84 -0.49 -2.06
C PHE A 119 2.97 0.78 -1.23
N LYS A 120 1.89 1.54 -1.08
CA LYS A 120 1.90 2.84 -0.41
C LYS A 120 0.86 2.85 0.70
N VAL A 121 1.29 3.15 1.93
CA VAL A 121 0.39 3.33 3.07
C VAL A 121 0.45 4.79 3.53
N TYR A 122 -0.72 5.33 3.85
CA TYR A 122 -0.89 6.72 4.28
C TYR A 122 -1.57 6.76 5.64
N ALA A 123 -1.02 7.54 6.57
CA ALA A 123 -1.67 7.87 7.83
C ALA A 123 -2.43 9.17 7.68
N LEU A 124 -3.72 9.15 7.99
CA LEU A 124 -4.62 10.28 7.79
C LEU A 124 -5.15 10.82 9.14
N ASP A 125 -5.39 12.13 9.19
CA ASP A 125 -5.94 12.82 10.36
C ASP A 125 -7.47 12.73 10.46
N LYS A 126 -8.12 11.97 9.58
CA LYS A 126 -9.56 11.76 9.57
C LYS A 126 -9.93 10.42 8.96
N LYS A 127 -11.15 9.96 9.22
CA LYS A 127 -11.81 8.92 8.43
C LYS A 127 -12.40 9.54 7.16
N LEU A 128 -12.45 8.77 6.10
CA LEU A 128 -12.93 9.23 4.80
C LEU A 128 -14.38 8.81 4.57
N ASP A 129 -15.20 9.75 4.08
CA ASP A 129 -16.53 9.48 3.56
C ASP A 129 -16.45 9.31 2.05
N LEU A 130 -16.13 8.08 1.63
CA LEU A 130 -15.89 7.73 0.24
C LEU A 130 -16.52 6.37 -0.05
N PRO A 131 -17.44 6.27 -1.05
CA PRO A 131 -18.11 5.00 -1.35
C PRO A 131 -17.17 4.01 -2.05
N ALA A 132 -17.43 2.72 -1.85
CA ALA A 132 -16.59 1.63 -2.37
C ALA A 132 -16.52 1.54 -3.91
N VAL A 133 -17.40 2.23 -4.63
CA VAL A 133 -17.32 2.37 -6.09
C VAL A 133 -16.13 3.22 -6.53
N SER A 134 -15.55 3.99 -5.61
CA SER A 134 -14.42 4.88 -5.86
C SER A 134 -13.11 4.11 -6.03
N GLY A 135 -12.20 4.70 -6.78
CA GLY A 135 -10.86 4.19 -7.02
C GLY A 135 -9.77 5.10 -6.50
N LYS A 136 -8.56 4.91 -7.00
CA LYS A 136 -7.38 5.67 -6.60
C LYS A 136 -7.54 7.18 -6.78
N LYS A 137 -8.10 7.61 -7.91
CA LYS A 137 -8.25 9.05 -8.22
C LYS A 137 -9.08 9.77 -7.17
N GLU A 138 -10.22 9.21 -6.83
CA GLU A 138 -11.13 9.76 -5.82
C GLU A 138 -10.49 9.71 -4.43
N LEU A 139 -9.80 8.60 -4.11
CA LEU A 139 -9.09 8.45 -2.84
C LEU A 139 -8.00 9.51 -2.67
N LEU A 140 -7.16 9.73 -3.67
CA LEU A 140 -6.12 10.76 -3.62
C LEU A 140 -6.72 12.16 -3.42
N ALA A 141 -7.84 12.45 -4.07
CA ALA A 141 -8.50 13.75 -3.96
C ALA A 141 -8.97 14.03 -2.51
N VAL A 142 -9.59 13.05 -1.85
CA VAL A 142 -10.09 13.23 -0.47
C VAL A 142 -8.99 13.12 0.59
N MET A 143 -7.87 12.47 0.28
CA MET A 143 -6.69 12.43 1.16
C MET A 143 -5.90 13.75 1.16
N ASN A 144 -6.03 14.55 0.12
CA ASN A 144 -5.25 15.78 -0.03
C ASN A 144 -5.47 16.72 1.15
N GLY A 145 -4.38 17.15 1.80
CA GLY A 145 -4.42 18.01 2.99
C GLY A 145 -4.65 17.25 4.30
N HIS A 146 -4.79 15.92 4.28
CA HIS A 146 -5.07 15.08 5.46
C HIS A 146 -4.00 14.03 5.75
N ILE A 147 -2.91 14.00 4.99
CA ILE A 147 -1.83 13.03 5.15
C ILE A 147 -0.87 13.50 6.24
N LEU A 148 -0.74 12.72 7.31
CA LEU A 148 0.20 12.97 8.40
C LEU A 148 1.59 12.39 8.11
N ASP A 149 1.62 11.19 7.53
CA ASP A 149 2.85 10.49 7.12
C ASP A 149 2.50 9.42 6.10
N GLN A 150 3.52 8.90 5.43
CA GLN A 150 3.37 7.84 4.44
C GLN A 150 4.63 6.98 4.37
N ALA A 151 4.45 5.74 3.91
CA ALA A 151 5.54 4.81 3.67
C ALA A 151 5.30 4.05 2.37
N GLN A 152 6.38 3.64 1.72
CA GLN A 152 6.34 2.91 0.46
C GLN A 152 7.29 1.72 0.49
N LEU A 153 6.82 0.61 -0.06
CA LEU A 153 7.61 -0.57 -0.38
C LEU A 153 7.43 -0.86 -1.86
N THR A 154 8.52 -0.99 -2.59
CA THR A 154 8.48 -1.34 -4.01
C THR A 154 8.93 -2.78 -4.20
N GLY A 155 8.10 -3.59 -4.85
CA GLY A 155 8.48 -4.91 -5.33
C GLY A 155 8.59 -4.91 -6.86
N ILE A 156 9.31 -5.88 -7.39
CA ILE A 156 9.40 -6.08 -8.84
C ILE A 156 8.88 -7.47 -9.20
N TYR A 157 8.31 -7.59 -10.38
CA TYR A 157 7.86 -8.86 -10.91
C TYR A 157 7.93 -8.86 -12.43
N GLY A 158 8.42 -9.95 -12.99
CA GLY A 158 8.44 -10.21 -14.41
C GLY A 158 8.05 -11.65 -14.66
N ARG A 159 7.20 -11.88 -15.66
CA ARG A 159 6.78 -13.24 -16.03
C ARG A 159 7.87 -13.92 -16.82
N ILE A 160 8.18 -15.17 -16.47
CA ILE A 160 9.08 -15.99 -17.24
C ILE A 160 8.33 -16.46 -18.50
N LYS A 161 8.80 -16.05 -19.67
CA LYS A 161 8.32 -16.60 -20.95
C LYS A 161 9.06 -17.91 -21.23
N ILE A 162 8.32 -18.98 -21.26
CA ILE A 162 8.82 -20.26 -21.73
C ILE A 162 8.52 -20.39 -23.22
#